data_2cddf4e842e8d5cd89c8a0af5762efda
#
_entry.id   2cddf4e842e8d5cd89c8a0af5762efda
#
_cell.length_a   1.000
_cell.length_b   1.000
_cell.length_c   1.000
_cell.angle_alpha   90.00
_cell.angle_beta   90.00
_cell.angle_gamma   90.00
#
_symmetry.space_group_name_H-M   'P 1'
#
loop_
_entity.id
_entity.type
_entity.pdbx_description
1 polymer ?
#
loop_
_entity_poly.entity_id
_entity_poly.type
_entity_poly.pdbx_seq_one_letter_code
_entity_poly.pdbx_strand_id
1 'polypeptide(L)'
;MERCPEKISPKRRDEAFTVPGRHGNLTTTDGAFDSYIRRAEFIVKDEKRLDEICAHFKGSGWLIFSNEPDRKYKARVANQIEFSHVIRHFKRFAVEFEMQPFGYDVFEQTITKTAPFKLFNIGTFESEPIITLFGNGNITLYVNNKSIYLKEITDKIIIDSEMKNAYNNSVSLNYKMNGDFPTLSLGENNISWIGNVTKLEIQPNWRFL
;
A
#
# COMPACT_ATOMS: atom_id res chain seq x y z
N MET A 1 -21.68 -0.77 -14.03
CA MET A 1 -21.05 0.53 -13.83
C MET A 1 -21.35 1.38 -15.07
N GLU A 2 -21.79 2.61 -14.89
CA GLU A 2 -22.10 3.52 -16.01
C GLU A 2 -20.84 4.30 -16.43
N ARG A 3 -20.05 4.73 -15.45
CA ARG A 3 -18.80 5.45 -15.68
C ARG A 3 -17.73 4.99 -14.72
N CYS A 4 -16.59 4.52 -15.25
CA CYS A 4 -15.39 4.30 -14.47
C CYS A 4 -14.82 5.65 -14.02
N PRO A 5 -14.36 5.78 -12.78
CA PRO A 5 -13.71 7.00 -12.33
C PRO A 5 -12.37 7.21 -13.07
N GLU A 6 -12.06 8.46 -13.35
CA GLU A 6 -10.78 8.85 -13.93
C GLU A 6 -9.64 8.61 -12.95
N LYS A 7 -8.44 8.35 -13.47
CA LYS A 7 -7.23 8.28 -12.66
C LYS A 7 -6.91 9.66 -12.11
N ILE A 8 -6.69 9.74 -10.80
CA ILE A 8 -6.35 10.97 -10.09
C ILE A 8 -5.00 10.74 -9.41
N SER A 9 -4.07 11.66 -9.57
CA SER A 9 -2.82 11.67 -8.80
C SER A 9 -3.08 12.23 -7.41
N PRO A 10 -2.61 11.58 -6.34
CA PRO A 10 -2.75 12.08 -4.99
C PRO A 10 -1.98 13.40 -4.82
N LYS A 11 -2.53 14.28 -3.99
CA LYS A 11 -1.89 15.54 -3.65
C LYS A 11 -0.80 15.32 -2.60
N ARG A 12 0.36 15.96 -2.79
CA ARG A 12 1.39 16.01 -1.77
C ARG A 12 0.91 16.84 -0.57
N ARG A 13 1.23 16.40 0.62
CA ARG A 13 0.91 17.13 1.85
C ARG A 13 1.95 18.21 2.07
N ASP A 14 1.61 19.43 1.65
CA ASP A 14 2.47 20.60 1.77
C ASP A 14 1.78 21.64 2.66
N GLU A 15 2.52 22.22 3.60
CA GLU A 15 2.07 23.34 4.41
C GLU A 15 2.68 24.63 3.86
N ALA A 16 1.84 25.65 3.64
CA ALA A 16 2.25 26.94 3.13
C ALA A 16 2.18 28.00 4.24
N PHE A 17 3.28 28.67 4.51
CA PHE A 17 3.40 29.73 5.51
C PHE A 17 3.61 31.08 4.83
N THR A 18 2.82 32.07 5.23
CA THR A 18 3.02 33.47 4.81
C THR A 18 4.00 34.14 5.76
N VAL A 19 5.09 34.66 5.22
CA VAL A 19 6.09 35.43 5.99
C VAL A 19 5.90 36.91 5.74
N PRO A 20 5.65 37.75 6.77
CA PRO A 20 5.49 39.19 6.61
C PRO A 20 6.70 39.82 5.89
N GLY A 21 6.43 40.66 4.88
CA GLY A 21 7.47 41.32 4.10
C GLY A 21 8.10 40.51 2.99
N ARG A 22 7.71 39.24 2.81
CA ARG A 22 8.14 38.35 1.71
C ARG A 22 7.03 38.17 0.68
N HIS A 23 7.38 38.25 -0.60
CA HIS A 23 6.47 37.90 -1.67
C HIS A 23 6.41 36.37 -1.82
N GLY A 24 5.19 35.81 -1.99
CA GLY A 24 4.93 34.36 -2.07
C GLY A 24 4.95 33.66 -0.72
N ASN A 25 4.69 32.35 -0.73
CA ASN A 25 4.64 31.52 0.48
C ASN A 25 5.95 30.71 0.66
N LEU A 26 6.30 30.45 1.90
CA LEU A 26 7.25 29.40 2.23
C LEU A 26 6.48 28.07 2.33
N THR A 27 6.90 27.06 1.59
CA THR A 27 6.26 25.73 1.60
C THR A 27 7.19 24.72 2.30
N THR A 28 6.64 23.99 3.24
CA THR A 28 7.29 22.84 3.86
C THR A 28 6.51 21.57 3.51
N THR A 29 7.18 20.45 3.41
CA THR A 29 6.57 19.15 3.12
C THR A 29 7.08 18.10 4.09
N ASP A 30 6.20 17.20 4.54
CA ASP A 30 6.54 16.01 5.30
C ASP A 30 6.87 14.81 4.41
N GLY A 31 6.77 14.98 3.06
CA GLY A 31 7.00 13.92 2.08
C GLY A 31 5.82 12.96 1.89
N ALA A 32 4.74 13.12 2.65
CA ALA A 32 3.55 12.28 2.55
C ALA A 32 2.57 12.77 1.48
N PHE A 33 1.61 11.93 1.15
CA PHE A 33 0.50 12.23 0.24
C PHE A 33 -0.83 12.10 0.96
N ASP A 34 -1.79 12.92 0.59
CA ASP A 34 -3.15 12.86 1.12
C ASP A 34 -3.95 11.73 0.46
N SER A 35 -4.95 11.22 1.19
CA SER A 35 -6.01 10.43 0.59
C SER A 35 -6.81 11.28 -0.39
N TYR A 36 -7.46 10.64 -1.36
CA TYR A 36 -8.26 11.33 -2.37
C TYR A 36 -9.53 10.58 -2.68
N ILE A 37 -10.53 11.29 -3.23
CA ILE A 37 -11.83 10.71 -3.54
C ILE A 37 -11.89 10.33 -5.02
N ARG A 38 -12.30 9.08 -5.31
CA ARG A 38 -12.72 8.64 -6.64
C ARG A 38 -14.20 8.27 -6.60
N ARG A 39 -14.98 8.86 -7.51
CA ARG A 39 -16.42 8.66 -7.60
C ARG A 39 -16.76 7.75 -8.77
N ALA A 40 -17.45 6.65 -8.48
CA ALA A 40 -18.00 5.74 -9.48
C ALA A 40 -19.51 5.85 -9.54
N GLU A 41 -20.07 5.83 -10.76
CA GLU A 41 -21.52 5.88 -10.98
C GLU A 41 -22.03 4.54 -11.48
N PHE A 42 -23.16 4.13 -10.94
CA PHE A 42 -23.77 2.84 -11.20
C PHE A 42 -25.24 3.00 -11.54
N ILE A 43 -25.72 2.10 -12.40
CA ILE A 43 -27.16 1.92 -12.67
C ILE A 43 -27.54 0.51 -12.22
N VAL A 44 -28.62 0.42 -11.46
CA VAL A 44 -29.26 -0.84 -11.06
C VAL A 44 -30.61 -0.96 -11.74
N LYS A 45 -30.87 -2.14 -12.31
CA LYS A 45 -32.11 -2.47 -13.04
C LYS A 45 -33.14 -3.15 -12.14
N ASP A 46 -32.71 -3.81 -11.07
CA ASP A 46 -33.56 -4.56 -10.17
C ASP A 46 -33.57 -3.92 -8.79
N GLU A 47 -34.71 -3.35 -8.40
CA GLU A 47 -34.90 -2.71 -7.10
C GLU A 47 -34.76 -3.69 -5.93
N LYS A 48 -35.01 -4.99 -6.13
CA LYS A 48 -34.88 -6.00 -5.08
C LYS A 48 -33.43 -6.18 -4.58
N ARG A 49 -32.45 -5.70 -5.36
CA ARG A 49 -31.02 -5.81 -5.03
C ARG A 49 -30.47 -4.59 -4.28
N LEU A 50 -31.28 -3.61 -3.95
CA LEU A 50 -30.79 -2.37 -3.31
C LEU A 50 -30.16 -2.65 -1.95
N ASP A 51 -30.77 -3.52 -1.15
CA ASP A 51 -30.24 -3.88 0.17
C ASP A 51 -28.92 -4.66 0.07
N GLU A 52 -28.78 -5.55 -0.92
CA GLU A 52 -27.53 -6.25 -1.21
C GLU A 52 -26.43 -5.26 -1.61
N ILE A 53 -26.75 -4.27 -2.45
CA ILE A 53 -25.84 -3.22 -2.87
C ILE A 53 -25.38 -2.40 -1.67
N CYS A 54 -26.31 -1.95 -0.83
CA CYS A 54 -25.99 -1.22 0.40
C CYS A 54 -25.11 -2.05 1.35
N ALA A 55 -25.36 -3.35 1.43
CA ALA A 55 -24.55 -4.24 2.27
C ALA A 55 -23.15 -4.46 1.70
N HIS A 56 -23.03 -4.51 0.36
CA HIS A 56 -21.76 -4.71 -0.32
C HIS A 56 -20.82 -3.49 -0.22
N PHE A 57 -21.36 -2.29 -0.36
CA PHE A 57 -20.58 -1.05 -0.29
C PHE A 57 -20.48 -0.55 1.16
N LYS A 58 -19.86 -1.34 2.04
CA LYS A 58 -19.59 -0.97 3.44
C LYS A 58 -18.14 -1.26 3.79
N GLY A 59 -17.55 -0.37 4.61
CA GLY A 59 -16.24 -0.56 5.21
C GLY A 59 -15.09 -0.22 4.27
N SER A 60 -13.98 -0.95 4.44
CA SER A 60 -12.72 -0.75 3.72
C SER A 60 -12.21 -2.06 3.13
N GLY A 61 -11.42 -1.95 2.07
CA GLY A 61 -10.86 -3.11 1.40
C GLY A 61 -9.99 -2.75 0.20
N TRP A 62 -9.65 -3.78 -0.58
CA TRP A 62 -8.97 -3.61 -1.84
C TRP A 62 -9.98 -3.38 -2.96
N LEU A 63 -9.69 -2.39 -3.81
CA LEU A 63 -10.52 -2.03 -4.95
C LEU A 63 -9.68 -2.10 -6.23
N ILE A 64 -10.24 -2.72 -7.26
CA ILE A 64 -9.68 -2.78 -8.61
C ILE A 64 -10.71 -2.15 -9.55
N PHE A 65 -10.29 -1.18 -10.33
CA PHE A 65 -11.13 -0.58 -11.36
C PHE A 65 -10.94 -1.30 -12.69
N SER A 66 -12.02 -1.49 -13.44
CA SER A 66 -11.98 -2.21 -14.73
C SER A 66 -11.15 -1.49 -15.81
N ASN A 67 -10.93 -0.20 -15.68
CA ASN A 67 -10.04 0.59 -16.55
C ASN A 67 -8.57 0.60 -16.09
N GLU A 68 -8.27 0.01 -14.92
CA GLU A 68 -6.93 -0.14 -14.34
C GLU A 68 -6.79 -1.55 -13.74
N PRO A 69 -6.89 -2.64 -14.55
CA PRO A 69 -7.00 -4.01 -14.04
C PRO A 69 -5.69 -4.53 -13.43
N ASP A 70 -4.58 -3.88 -13.71
CA ASP A 70 -3.24 -4.18 -13.20
C ASP A 70 -2.94 -3.51 -11.84
N ARG A 71 -3.87 -2.70 -11.34
CA ARG A 71 -3.71 -1.95 -10.08
C ARG A 71 -4.83 -2.24 -9.09
N LYS A 72 -4.45 -2.47 -7.83
CA LYS A 72 -5.35 -2.54 -6.68
C LYS A 72 -5.07 -1.38 -5.73
N TYR A 73 -6.10 -0.86 -5.12
CA TYR A 73 -6.04 0.30 -4.25
C TYR A 73 -6.67 -0.03 -2.89
N LYS A 74 -6.05 0.42 -1.81
CA LYS A 74 -6.71 0.43 -0.49
C LYS A 74 -7.73 1.56 -0.48
N ALA A 75 -8.99 1.22 -0.23
CA ALA A 75 -10.08 2.18 -0.26
C ALA A 75 -11.13 1.92 0.82
N ARG A 76 -11.88 2.96 1.17
CA ARG A 76 -13.10 2.84 1.99
C ARG A 76 -14.23 3.62 1.32
N VAL A 77 -15.47 3.19 1.56
CA VAL A 77 -16.65 3.94 1.13
C VAL A 77 -16.80 5.17 2.03
N ALA A 78 -16.88 6.35 1.42
CA ALA A 78 -16.87 7.63 2.14
C ALA A 78 -18.25 8.29 2.22
N ASN A 79 -19.18 7.96 1.30
CA ASN A 79 -20.48 8.60 1.24
C ASN A 79 -21.63 7.67 1.68
N GLN A 80 -22.75 8.26 2.00
CA GLN A 80 -24.04 7.56 2.02
C GLN A 80 -24.47 7.29 0.58
N ILE A 81 -25.02 6.11 0.33
CA ILE A 81 -25.48 5.72 -1.00
C ILE A 81 -26.94 6.13 -1.14
N GLU A 82 -27.20 7.05 -2.06
CA GLU A 82 -28.53 7.53 -2.40
C GLU A 82 -28.94 7.02 -3.77
N PHE A 83 -30.15 6.44 -3.86
CA PHE A 83 -30.68 5.92 -5.12
C PHE A 83 -31.65 6.90 -5.73
N SER A 84 -31.28 7.46 -6.88
CA SER A 84 -32.16 8.34 -7.66
C SER A 84 -32.86 7.58 -8.79
N HIS A 85 -34.11 7.92 -9.05
CA HIS A 85 -34.86 7.38 -10.18
C HIS A 85 -34.35 8.00 -11.50
N VAL A 86 -34.03 7.12 -12.47
CA VAL A 86 -33.69 7.55 -13.84
C VAL A 86 -34.90 7.34 -14.75
N ILE A 87 -35.48 6.13 -14.72
CA ILE A 87 -36.69 5.72 -15.44
C ILE A 87 -37.37 4.65 -14.59
N ARG A 88 -38.61 4.27 -14.92
CA ARG A 88 -39.54 3.43 -14.15
C ARG A 88 -38.94 2.17 -13.47
N HIS A 89 -37.82 1.62 -13.98
CA HIS A 89 -37.17 0.42 -13.46
C HIS A 89 -35.66 0.58 -13.27
N PHE A 90 -35.13 1.81 -13.39
CA PHE A 90 -33.69 2.06 -13.30
C PHE A 90 -33.43 3.08 -12.20
N LYS A 91 -32.55 2.74 -11.29
CA LYS A 91 -32.02 3.65 -10.30
C LYS A 91 -30.55 3.90 -10.53
N ARG A 92 -30.13 5.14 -10.39
CA ARG A 92 -28.73 5.56 -10.40
C ARG A 92 -28.27 5.80 -8.99
N PHE A 93 -27.05 5.42 -8.69
CA PHE A 93 -26.37 5.78 -7.45
C PHE A 93 -24.91 6.02 -7.71
N ALA A 94 -24.28 6.81 -6.83
CA ALA A 94 -22.84 7.06 -6.86
C ALA A 94 -22.22 6.56 -5.57
N VAL A 95 -21.02 6.00 -5.71
CA VAL A 95 -20.18 5.61 -4.58
C VAL A 95 -18.90 6.41 -4.63
N GLU A 96 -18.59 7.08 -3.54
CA GLU A 96 -17.36 7.80 -3.34
C GLU A 96 -16.42 6.92 -2.51
N PHE A 97 -15.29 6.59 -3.13
CA PHE A 97 -14.24 5.81 -2.51
C PHE A 97 -13.15 6.77 -2.04
N GLU A 98 -12.88 6.81 -0.74
CA GLU A 98 -11.67 7.43 -0.22
C GLU A 98 -10.52 6.45 -0.41
N MET A 99 -9.62 6.82 -1.30
CA MET A 99 -8.47 6.04 -1.73
C MET A 99 -7.24 6.40 -0.89
N GLN A 100 -6.45 5.40 -0.50
CA GLN A 100 -5.07 5.65 -0.07
C GLN A 100 -4.22 6.07 -1.28
N PRO A 101 -3.12 6.83 -1.07
CA PRO A 101 -2.41 7.50 -2.15
C PRO A 101 -1.80 6.56 -3.19
N PHE A 102 -1.44 5.33 -2.80
CA PHE A 102 -0.73 4.41 -3.69
C PHE A 102 -1.63 3.35 -4.31
N GLY A 103 -1.41 3.09 -5.60
CA GLY A 103 -1.81 1.85 -6.24
C GLY A 103 -0.74 0.77 -6.04
N TYR A 104 -1.16 -0.50 -5.98
CA TYR A 104 -0.31 -1.68 -5.82
C TYR A 104 -0.49 -2.62 -7.00
N ASP A 105 0.55 -3.38 -7.35
CA ASP A 105 0.48 -4.38 -8.41
C ASP A 105 -0.48 -5.52 -8.01
N VAL A 106 -1.41 -5.87 -8.91
CA VAL A 106 -2.33 -7.01 -8.71
C VAL A 106 -1.60 -8.33 -8.88
N PHE A 107 -0.59 -8.38 -9.76
CA PHE A 107 0.13 -9.59 -10.16
C PHE A 107 1.44 -9.80 -9.37
N GLU A 108 1.66 -9.00 -8.33
CA GLU A 108 2.86 -9.10 -7.51
C GLU A 108 3.01 -10.50 -6.91
N GLN A 109 4.20 -11.07 -7.08
CA GLN A 109 4.55 -12.38 -6.56
C GLN A 109 5.61 -12.27 -5.46
N THR A 110 5.55 -13.19 -4.50
CA THR A 110 6.63 -13.34 -3.51
C THR A 110 7.89 -13.91 -4.17
N ILE A 111 8.99 -13.23 -4.00
CA ILE A 111 10.30 -13.59 -4.54
C ILE A 111 11.08 -14.36 -3.46
N THR A 112 11.49 -15.60 -3.76
CA THR A 112 12.27 -16.43 -2.86
C THR A 112 13.72 -16.50 -3.32
N LYS A 113 14.67 -16.26 -2.40
CA LYS A 113 16.12 -16.32 -2.64
C LYS A 113 16.85 -17.03 -1.51
N THR A 114 17.92 -17.74 -1.88
CA THR A 114 18.80 -18.47 -0.95
C THR A 114 20.22 -17.88 -0.91
N ALA A 115 20.50 -16.87 -1.71
CA ALA A 115 21.77 -16.14 -1.77
C ALA A 115 21.49 -14.65 -1.96
N PRO A 116 22.43 -13.77 -1.61
CA PRO A 116 22.34 -12.33 -1.87
C PRO A 116 21.98 -12.01 -3.33
N PHE A 117 21.15 -11.02 -3.54
CA PHE A 117 20.61 -10.69 -4.85
C PHE A 117 20.31 -9.20 -5.02
N LYS A 118 20.08 -8.82 -6.27
CA LYS A 118 19.59 -7.51 -6.65
C LYS A 118 18.13 -7.58 -7.01
N LEU A 119 17.36 -6.58 -6.57
CA LEU A 119 15.95 -6.45 -6.84
C LEU A 119 15.66 -5.08 -7.44
N PHE A 120 14.99 -5.05 -8.59
CA PHE A 120 14.63 -3.80 -9.25
C PHE A 120 13.21 -3.38 -8.85
N ASN A 121 13.06 -2.18 -8.28
CA ASN A 121 11.76 -1.60 -7.99
C ASN A 121 11.15 -1.07 -9.28
N ILE A 122 10.06 -1.68 -9.71
CA ILE A 122 9.30 -1.33 -10.93
C ILE A 122 8.21 -0.27 -10.67
N GLY A 123 7.99 0.10 -9.40
CA GLY A 123 7.03 1.13 -9.01
C GLY A 123 7.50 2.53 -9.38
N THR A 124 6.66 3.51 -9.10
CA THR A 124 6.97 4.94 -9.26
C THR A 124 7.33 5.63 -7.95
N PHE A 125 7.25 4.89 -6.84
CA PHE A 125 7.59 5.36 -5.50
C PHE A 125 8.35 4.28 -4.72
N GLU A 126 9.04 4.68 -3.64
CA GLU A 126 9.68 3.71 -2.75
C GLU A 126 8.62 2.79 -2.15
N SER A 127 8.95 1.51 -2.02
CA SER A 127 8.04 0.53 -1.45
C SER A 127 8.47 0.06 -0.07
N GLU A 128 7.48 -0.39 0.70
CA GLU A 128 7.65 -0.94 2.04
C GLU A 128 7.37 -2.45 1.98
N PRO A 129 8.43 -3.27 1.81
CA PRO A 129 8.27 -4.70 1.59
C PRO A 129 7.87 -5.44 2.86
N ILE A 130 7.30 -6.64 2.66
CA ILE A 130 7.24 -7.67 3.69
C ILE A 130 8.38 -8.66 3.41
N ILE A 131 9.31 -8.79 4.35
CA ILE A 131 10.46 -9.69 4.25
C ILE A 131 10.29 -10.81 5.28
N THR A 132 10.20 -12.05 4.80
CA THR A 132 10.24 -13.23 5.65
C THR A 132 11.63 -13.87 5.55
N LEU A 133 12.35 -13.88 6.64
CA LEU A 133 13.68 -14.45 6.74
C LEU A 133 13.61 -15.74 7.53
N PHE A 134 14.04 -16.86 6.93
CA PHE A 134 14.12 -18.17 7.55
C PHE A 134 15.55 -18.46 7.97
N GLY A 135 15.76 -18.71 9.26
CA GLY A 135 17.09 -18.95 9.80
C GLY A 135 17.10 -19.00 11.32
N ASN A 136 18.29 -19.17 11.87
CA ASN A 136 18.48 -19.31 13.31
C ASN A 136 19.67 -18.49 13.82
N GLY A 137 19.56 -18.02 15.06
CA GLY A 137 20.62 -17.29 15.75
C GLY A 137 20.61 -15.79 15.42
N ASN A 138 21.78 -15.20 15.46
CA ASN A 138 21.95 -13.78 15.15
C ASN A 138 22.16 -13.60 13.65
N ILE A 139 21.38 -12.71 13.06
CA ILE A 139 21.38 -12.45 11.62
C ILE A 139 21.46 -10.94 11.41
N THR A 140 22.26 -10.51 10.45
CA THR A 140 22.25 -9.11 9.98
C THR A 140 21.75 -9.10 8.55
N LEU A 141 20.61 -8.46 8.33
CA LEU A 141 20.03 -8.21 7.00
C LEU A 141 20.49 -6.84 6.51
N TYR A 142 20.94 -6.78 5.27
CA TYR A 142 21.31 -5.55 4.58
C TYR A 142 20.35 -5.29 3.44
N VAL A 143 19.78 -4.10 3.41
CA VAL A 143 18.98 -3.59 2.29
C VAL A 143 19.59 -2.27 1.87
N ASN A 144 20.24 -2.26 0.71
CA ASN A 144 21.07 -1.15 0.27
C ASN A 144 22.15 -0.81 1.32
N ASN A 145 22.18 0.43 1.80
CA ASN A 145 23.14 0.90 2.81
C ASN A 145 22.63 0.79 4.25
N LYS A 146 21.43 0.19 4.46
CA LYS A 146 20.84 0.02 5.80
C LYS A 146 21.11 -1.38 6.30
N SER A 147 21.51 -1.49 7.57
CA SER A 147 21.69 -2.76 8.27
C SER A 147 20.62 -2.94 9.34
N ILE A 148 20.08 -4.14 9.43
CA ILE A 148 19.07 -4.55 10.39
C ILE A 148 19.61 -5.75 11.14
N TYR A 149 19.86 -5.59 12.43
CA TYR A 149 20.34 -6.67 13.28
C TYR A 149 19.16 -7.41 13.93
N LEU A 150 19.12 -8.72 13.75
CA LEU A 150 18.11 -9.62 14.25
C LEU A 150 18.74 -10.58 15.25
N LYS A 151 18.27 -10.51 16.51
CA LYS A 151 18.86 -11.24 17.63
C LYS A 151 18.10 -12.52 17.94
N GLU A 152 18.84 -13.63 18.11
CA GLU A 152 18.30 -14.91 18.61
C GLU A 152 17.03 -15.36 17.85
N ILE A 153 17.07 -15.31 16.54
CA ILE A 153 15.94 -15.76 15.71
C ILE A 153 15.82 -17.27 15.83
N THR A 154 14.59 -17.75 15.89
CA THR A 154 14.26 -19.18 15.93
C THR A 154 13.29 -19.45 14.79
N ASP A 155 13.69 -20.26 13.82
CA ASP A 155 12.95 -20.66 12.64
C ASP A 155 12.77 -19.54 11.63
N LYS A 156 11.98 -18.49 11.92
CA LYS A 156 11.75 -17.36 11.00
C LYS A 156 11.39 -16.07 11.73
N ILE A 157 11.54 -14.97 11.02
CA ILE A 157 11.01 -13.65 11.37
C ILE A 157 10.40 -12.99 10.14
N ILE A 158 9.25 -12.36 10.32
CA ILE A 158 8.56 -11.56 9.30
C ILE A 158 8.76 -10.10 9.67
N ILE A 159 9.32 -9.32 8.76
CA ILE A 159 9.54 -7.87 8.89
C ILE A 159 8.57 -7.19 7.95
N ASP A 160 7.50 -6.62 8.51
CA ASP A 160 6.50 -5.86 7.77
C ASP A 160 6.86 -4.38 7.85
N SER A 161 7.36 -3.85 6.75
CA SER A 161 7.82 -2.46 6.69
C SER A 161 6.67 -1.46 6.64
N GLU A 162 5.50 -1.84 6.13
CA GLU A 162 4.33 -0.97 6.11
C GLU A 162 3.74 -0.82 7.52
N MET A 163 3.58 -1.93 8.24
CA MET A 163 3.04 -1.93 9.60
C MET A 163 4.06 -1.54 10.67
N LYS A 164 5.35 -1.40 10.31
CA LYS A 164 6.46 -1.18 11.25
C LYS A 164 6.46 -2.21 12.38
N ASN A 165 6.30 -3.47 12.00
CA ASN A 165 6.22 -4.58 12.92
C ASN A 165 7.06 -5.77 12.46
N ALA A 166 7.85 -6.34 13.39
CA ALA A 166 8.56 -7.58 13.19
C ALA A 166 7.89 -8.67 14.06
N TYR A 167 7.55 -9.81 13.46
CA TYR A 167 6.79 -10.85 14.16
C TYR A 167 7.06 -12.25 13.63
N ASN A 168 6.65 -13.26 14.41
CA ASN A 168 6.52 -14.65 13.95
C ASN A 168 5.13 -15.14 14.36
N ASN A 169 4.33 -15.55 13.38
CA ASN A 169 2.90 -15.84 13.57
C ASN A 169 2.18 -14.64 14.24
N SER A 170 1.64 -14.82 15.44
CA SER A 170 0.94 -13.77 16.19
C SER A 170 1.80 -13.10 17.28
N VAL A 171 3.09 -13.42 17.36
CA VAL A 171 3.98 -12.92 18.41
C VAL A 171 4.85 -11.80 17.85
N SER A 172 4.79 -10.61 18.45
CA SER A 172 5.69 -9.50 18.09
C SER A 172 7.12 -9.79 18.53
N LEU A 173 8.06 -9.56 17.62
CA LEU A 173 9.50 -9.73 17.80
C LEU A 173 10.26 -8.41 17.60
N ASN A 174 9.60 -7.27 17.72
CA ASN A 174 10.25 -5.96 17.55
C ASN A 174 11.45 -5.79 18.49
N TYR A 175 11.39 -6.36 19.71
CA TYR A 175 12.50 -6.31 20.67
C TYR A 175 13.74 -7.12 20.25
N LYS A 176 13.60 -7.98 19.24
CA LYS A 176 14.71 -8.73 18.63
C LYS A 176 15.32 -8.05 17.42
N MET A 177 14.69 -6.99 16.93
CA MET A 177 15.14 -6.22 15.78
C MET A 177 15.77 -4.91 16.24
N ASN A 178 16.95 -4.61 15.72
CA ASN A 178 17.62 -3.33 15.90
C ASN A 178 17.99 -2.77 14.51
N GLY A 179 17.54 -1.57 14.23
CA GLY A 179 17.65 -0.88 12.94
C GLY A 179 16.28 -0.47 12.40
N ASP A 180 16.28 0.35 11.35
CA ASP A 180 15.06 0.83 10.71
C ASP A 180 14.39 -0.25 9.86
N PHE A 181 13.07 -0.17 9.72
CA PHE A 181 12.35 -1.01 8.78
C PHE A 181 12.80 -0.71 7.33
N PRO A 182 13.10 -1.76 6.53
CA PRO A 182 13.68 -1.58 5.21
C PRO A 182 12.67 -0.99 4.23
N THR A 183 13.17 -0.15 3.34
CA THR A 183 12.44 0.34 2.17
C THR A 183 13.19 -0.03 0.90
N LEU A 184 12.47 -0.23 -0.20
CA LEU A 184 13.05 -0.46 -1.52
C LEU A 184 12.96 0.84 -2.31
N SER A 185 14.10 1.48 -2.51
CA SER A 185 14.23 2.70 -3.31
C SER A 185 13.88 2.44 -4.78
N LEU A 186 13.59 3.48 -5.54
CA LEU A 186 13.40 3.38 -6.99
C LEU A 186 14.65 2.80 -7.67
N GLY A 187 14.45 1.92 -8.64
CA GLY A 187 15.54 1.27 -9.36
C GLY A 187 16.14 0.07 -8.64
N GLU A 188 17.44 -0.12 -8.73
CA GLU A 188 18.14 -1.30 -8.22
C GLU A 188 18.32 -1.24 -6.70
N ASN A 189 17.98 -2.32 -6.02
CA ASN A 189 18.16 -2.52 -4.58
C ASN A 189 19.02 -3.77 -4.35
N ASN A 190 20.03 -3.65 -3.50
CA ASN A 190 20.91 -4.75 -3.12
C ASN A 190 20.44 -5.34 -1.79
N ILE A 191 20.18 -6.65 -1.77
CA ILE A 191 19.71 -7.37 -0.59
C ILE A 191 20.73 -8.46 -0.27
N SER A 192 21.26 -8.42 0.95
CA SER A 192 22.23 -9.40 1.42
C SER A 192 22.07 -9.64 2.92
N TRP A 193 22.68 -10.69 3.43
CA TRP A 193 22.65 -11.04 4.85
C TRP A 193 23.90 -11.75 5.31
N ILE A 194 24.14 -11.69 6.61
CA ILE A 194 25.17 -12.43 7.32
C ILE A 194 24.49 -13.21 8.43
N GLY A 195 24.88 -14.47 8.64
CA GLY A 195 24.31 -15.36 9.63
C GLY A 195 23.72 -16.63 9.01
N ASN A 196 23.09 -17.45 9.82
CA ASN A 196 22.53 -18.74 9.38
C ASN A 196 21.12 -18.54 8.80
N VAL A 197 21.07 -18.17 7.52
CA VAL A 197 19.83 -17.97 6.75
C VAL A 197 19.70 -19.07 5.71
N THR A 198 18.59 -19.78 5.72
CA THR A 198 18.29 -20.84 4.75
C THR A 198 17.63 -20.28 3.49
N LYS A 199 16.71 -19.32 3.64
CA LYS A 199 16.08 -18.59 2.54
C LYS A 199 15.51 -17.26 3.00
N LEU A 200 15.32 -16.37 2.07
CA LEU A 200 14.60 -15.11 2.24
C LEU A 200 13.47 -15.05 1.23
N GLU A 201 12.29 -14.71 1.70
CA GLU A 201 11.12 -14.42 0.88
C GLU A 201 10.81 -12.94 1.01
N ILE A 202 10.55 -12.28 -0.12
CA ILE A 202 10.21 -10.88 -0.16
C ILE A 202 8.96 -10.66 -0.99
N GLN A 203 7.98 -9.99 -0.40
CA GLN A 203 6.85 -9.39 -1.09
C GLN A 203 7.13 -7.89 -1.19
N PRO A 204 7.43 -7.39 -2.38
CA PRO A 204 7.97 -6.04 -2.53
C PRO A 204 6.98 -4.92 -2.22
N ASN A 205 5.68 -5.16 -2.39
CA ASN A 205 4.60 -4.16 -2.24
C ASN A 205 4.86 -2.93 -3.12
N TRP A 206 5.08 -3.17 -4.43
CA TRP A 206 5.35 -2.09 -5.39
C TRP A 206 4.30 -1.00 -5.35
N ARG A 207 4.74 0.25 -5.20
CA ARG A 207 3.88 1.43 -5.08
C ARG A 207 3.91 2.27 -6.34
N PHE A 208 2.71 2.67 -6.76
CA PHE A 208 2.50 3.52 -7.94
C PHE A 208 1.67 4.74 -7.55
N LEU A 209 2.14 5.92 -7.98
CA LEU A 209 1.43 7.21 -7.86
C LEU A 209 0.63 7.51 -9.12
#